data_d449c8279ca10984ce378a5b216df221
#
_entry.id   d449c8279ca10984ce378a5b216df221
#
_cell.length_a   1.000
_cell.length_b   1.000
_cell.length_c   1.000
_cell.angle_alpha   90.00
_cell.angle_beta   90.00
_cell.angle_gamma   90.00
#
_symmetry.space_group_name_H-M   'P 1'
#
loop_
_entity.id
_entity.type
_entity.pdbx_description
1 polymer ?
#
loop_
_entity_poly.entity_id
_entity_poly.type
_entity_poly.pdbx_seq_one_letter_code
_entity_poly.pdbx_strand_id
1 'polypeptide(L)'
;MVVTNKYVLKWVEEMAALTKPDKIVWLDGSLEEKKKLEDECVASGEMIELNQDILPGCFYHRTAANDVARVEDRTFICSKTKEEAGPTNNWMDPAEMYAKLTPLFDGSMKGRTMYVLPYIMGPAGSPLSKVGVELTDSRYVVLNMRIMTRMGDIAWKQLGDDSEFVKGLHSKADIDADKRYIAHFPQDYTIWSINSGYGGNVILAKKCFALRIASVLAKEQDWMAEHMLILGIENEATGKTQYVTGAFPSACGKTNLAMLIPPAYAKGYKVFTVGDDIAWMRPFPDGHLYAINPENGFFGVAPGTSMESNPNALLTTKSNTIFTNVALTDDKNVWWKGMGVPAPAHMIDWLGKEWNKGDDEKAAAHPNSRFTAPASQCPSISPEWENPQGVPVSAILFGGRRAKTAPLVYQSFDWNHGVFVGATMASETTAAAAGAVGVVRRDPMAMKPFIGYNAGDYFAHWLHMGTLIEKKPLIFNVNWFKTDAEGKFMWPGYGDNFRVLEWVLKRCNNEVDARKTPIGYVPYAKDIDLTGLEGYTEADIENLLTIEKDVWEEEIAGIEKHFAGFDRLPAELENQLQAMKDRFAAV
;
A
#
# COMPACT_ATOMS: atom_id res chain seq x y z
N MET A 1 16.12 -15.10 23.81
CA MET A 1 15.32 -16.33 24.05
C MET A 1 15.90 -17.46 23.21
N VAL A 2 15.85 -18.73 23.65
CA VAL A 2 16.25 -19.86 22.80
C VAL A 2 15.03 -20.26 21.97
N VAL A 3 15.19 -20.24 20.65
CA VAL A 3 14.13 -20.68 19.72
C VAL A 3 13.98 -22.20 19.82
N THR A 4 12.78 -22.68 20.09
CA THR A 4 12.46 -24.11 20.27
C THR A 4 11.57 -24.67 19.18
N ASN A 5 10.95 -23.82 18.37
CA ASN A 5 10.04 -24.23 17.30
C ASN A 5 10.81 -25.06 16.25
N LYS A 6 10.48 -26.36 16.18
CA LYS A 6 11.18 -27.33 15.31
C LYS A 6 11.01 -27.04 13.82
N TYR A 7 9.91 -26.44 13.41
CA TYR A 7 9.65 -26.12 12.00
C TYR A 7 10.51 -24.94 11.53
N VAL A 8 10.66 -23.93 12.39
CA VAL A 8 11.55 -22.78 12.13
C VAL A 8 13.00 -23.25 12.09
N LEU A 9 13.44 -24.00 13.10
CA LEU A 9 14.82 -24.51 13.17
C LEU A 9 15.18 -25.33 11.94
N LYS A 10 14.32 -26.27 11.54
CA LYS A 10 14.53 -27.09 10.33
C LYS A 10 14.63 -26.24 9.07
N TRP A 11 13.72 -25.29 8.88
CA TRP A 11 13.74 -24.42 7.69
C TRP A 11 14.97 -23.53 7.64
N VAL A 12 15.38 -22.93 8.75
CA VAL A 12 16.63 -22.14 8.83
C VAL A 12 17.85 -22.99 8.50
N GLU A 13 17.92 -24.21 9.01
CA GLU A 13 19.01 -25.16 8.71
C GLU A 13 19.07 -25.50 7.21
N GLU A 14 17.93 -25.81 6.58
CA GLU A 14 17.82 -26.07 5.15
C GLU A 14 18.29 -24.86 4.31
N MET A 15 17.86 -23.66 4.65
CA MET A 15 18.23 -22.45 3.92
C MET A 15 19.71 -22.06 4.17
N ALA A 16 20.23 -22.28 5.36
CA ALA A 16 21.64 -22.09 5.65
C ALA A 16 22.53 -23.08 4.88
N ALA A 17 22.11 -24.34 4.76
CA ALA A 17 22.81 -25.34 3.94
C ALA A 17 22.86 -24.93 2.45
N LEU A 18 21.81 -24.31 1.94
CA LEU A 18 21.74 -23.80 0.59
C LEU A 18 22.62 -22.53 0.41
N THR A 19 22.40 -21.51 1.21
CA THR A 19 23.03 -20.19 1.03
C THR A 19 24.46 -20.10 1.57
N LYS A 20 24.86 -21.01 2.47
CA LYS A 20 26.21 -21.17 3.07
C LYS A 20 26.74 -19.88 3.71
N PRO A 21 26.03 -19.27 4.67
CA PRO A 21 26.52 -18.11 5.39
C PRO A 21 27.68 -18.49 6.32
N ASP A 22 28.59 -17.56 6.58
CA ASP A 22 29.71 -17.74 7.55
C ASP A 22 29.19 -17.72 8.99
N LYS A 23 28.06 -17.05 9.22
CA LYS A 23 27.45 -16.88 10.53
C LYS A 23 25.94 -16.76 10.42
N ILE A 24 25.23 -17.31 11.40
CA ILE A 24 23.78 -17.14 11.60
C ILE A 24 23.55 -16.33 12.86
N VAL A 25 22.77 -15.26 12.76
CA VAL A 25 22.38 -14.38 13.87
C VAL A 25 20.87 -14.40 14.02
N TRP A 26 20.43 -14.85 15.18
CA TRP A 26 19.01 -14.84 15.57
C TRP A 26 18.70 -13.48 16.21
N LEU A 27 17.79 -12.74 15.64
CA LEU A 27 17.46 -11.39 16.08
C LEU A 27 16.40 -11.44 17.19
N ASP A 28 16.63 -10.66 18.24
CA ASP A 28 15.75 -10.59 19.41
C ASP A 28 14.84 -9.34 19.43
N GLY A 29 15.12 -8.38 18.54
CA GLY A 29 14.36 -7.13 18.45
C GLY A 29 14.75 -6.09 19.50
N SER A 30 15.81 -6.28 20.28
CA SER A 30 16.27 -5.33 21.31
C SER A 30 16.80 -4.01 20.74
N LEU A 31 16.83 -2.97 21.56
CA LEU A 31 17.45 -1.69 21.19
C LEU A 31 18.98 -1.79 21.10
N GLU A 32 19.58 -2.67 21.90
CA GLU A 32 21.01 -2.95 21.85
C GLU A 32 21.41 -3.57 20.52
N GLU A 33 20.65 -4.56 20.05
CA GLU A 33 20.83 -5.17 18.73
C GLU A 33 20.66 -4.14 17.61
N LYS A 34 19.62 -3.29 17.68
CA LYS A 34 19.41 -2.18 16.73
C LYS A 34 20.66 -1.31 16.64
N LYS A 35 21.13 -0.79 17.78
CA LYS A 35 22.30 0.11 17.83
C LYS A 35 23.54 -0.53 17.26
N LYS A 36 23.79 -1.80 17.57
CA LYS A 36 24.92 -2.56 17.02
C LYS A 36 24.84 -2.64 15.49
N LEU A 37 23.68 -2.95 14.93
CA LEU A 37 23.48 -3.06 13.47
C LEU A 37 23.63 -1.70 12.78
N GLU A 38 23.15 -0.63 13.39
CA GLU A 38 23.33 0.75 12.90
C GLU A 38 24.82 1.11 12.86
N ASP A 39 25.57 0.84 13.94
CA ASP A 39 27.01 1.09 14.02
C ASP A 39 27.81 0.28 12.97
N GLU A 40 27.45 -0.99 12.79
CA GLU A 40 28.02 -1.84 11.75
C GLU A 40 27.72 -1.34 10.33
N CYS A 41 26.51 -0.84 10.07
CA CYS A 41 26.14 -0.24 8.78
C CYS A 41 26.96 1.03 8.49
N VAL A 42 27.12 1.89 9.48
CA VAL A 42 27.91 3.12 9.34
C VAL A 42 29.40 2.78 9.13
N ALA A 43 29.94 1.87 9.93
CA ALA A 43 31.34 1.45 9.82
C ALA A 43 31.69 0.80 8.48
N SER A 44 30.75 0.07 7.88
CA SER A 44 30.90 -0.55 6.55
C SER A 44 30.60 0.38 5.37
N GLY A 45 30.06 1.58 5.62
CA GLY A 45 29.59 2.49 4.58
C GLY A 45 28.28 2.07 3.92
N GLU A 46 27.58 1.04 4.43
CA GLU A 46 26.28 0.61 3.94
C GLU A 46 25.20 1.68 4.17
N MET A 47 25.34 2.44 5.27
CA MET A 47 24.53 3.60 5.60
C MET A 47 25.40 4.79 6.02
N ILE A 48 24.86 5.98 5.84
CA ILE A 48 25.42 7.24 6.33
C ILE A 48 24.55 7.72 7.48
N GLU A 49 25.15 7.97 8.64
CA GLU A 49 24.48 8.62 9.74
C GLU A 49 24.23 10.09 9.39
N LEU A 50 22.97 10.50 9.44
CA LEU A 50 22.56 11.88 9.16
C LEU A 50 22.89 12.80 10.35
N ASN A 51 22.72 14.10 10.18
CA ASN A 51 22.95 15.08 11.24
C ASN A 51 21.98 14.84 12.42
N GLN A 52 22.50 14.33 13.53
CA GLN A 52 21.71 13.92 14.68
C GLN A 52 21.09 15.08 15.46
N ASP A 53 21.59 16.31 15.28
CA ASP A 53 20.98 17.51 15.87
C ASP A 53 19.69 17.94 15.11
N ILE A 54 19.57 17.57 13.82
CA ILE A 54 18.46 17.92 12.94
C ILE A 54 17.52 16.73 12.75
N LEU A 55 18.08 15.54 12.56
CA LEU A 55 17.39 14.28 12.22
C LEU A 55 17.84 13.14 13.16
N PRO A 56 17.48 13.19 14.46
CA PRO A 56 17.92 12.21 15.45
C PRO A 56 17.46 10.79 15.08
N GLY A 57 18.41 9.83 15.12
CA GLY A 57 18.16 8.43 14.78
C GLY A 57 17.90 8.17 13.30
N CYS A 58 18.21 9.13 12.42
CA CYS A 58 18.01 8.99 10.98
C CYS A 58 19.29 8.58 10.26
N PHE A 59 19.10 7.76 9.23
CA PHE A 59 20.16 7.24 8.37
C PHE A 59 19.78 7.38 6.89
N TYR A 60 20.82 7.37 6.06
CA TYR A 60 20.69 7.46 4.61
C TYR A 60 21.32 6.23 3.94
N HIS A 61 20.66 5.67 2.94
CA HIS A 61 21.12 4.53 2.16
C HIS A 61 20.99 4.80 0.65
N ARG A 62 21.92 4.25 -0.13
CA ARG A 62 21.86 4.21 -1.59
C ARG A 62 21.76 2.77 -2.07
N THR A 63 20.83 2.49 -2.97
CA THR A 63 20.81 1.22 -3.70
C THR A 63 21.69 1.29 -4.94
N ALA A 64 21.93 0.16 -5.60
CA ALA A 64 22.56 0.16 -6.92
C ALA A 64 21.70 0.93 -7.93
N ALA A 65 22.33 1.55 -8.92
CA ALA A 65 21.63 2.38 -9.90
C ALA A 65 20.57 1.63 -10.74
N ASN A 66 20.71 0.31 -10.87
CA ASN A 66 19.76 -0.57 -11.56
C ASN A 66 18.75 -1.24 -10.62
N ASP A 67 18.68 -0.82 -9.34
CA ASP A 67 17.85 -1.44 -8.30
C ASP A 67 17.13 -0.38 -7.47
N VAL A 68 16.17 0.29 -8.09
CA VAL A 68 15.53 1.52 -7.57
C VAL A 68 14.01 1.46 -7.54
N ALA A 69 13.42 0.36 -8.04
CA ALA A 69 11.97 0.18 -8.14
C ALA A 69 11.60 -1.30 -8.00
N ARG A 70 10.33 -1.56 -7.76
CA ARG A 70 9.78 -2.92 -7.85
C ARG A 70 9.91 -3.43 -9.29
N VAL A 71 10.22 -4.72 -9.42
CA VAL A 71 10.39 -5.40 -10.70
C VAL A 71 9.19 -6.30 -10.97
N GLU A 72 8.13 -5.76 -11.55
CA GLU A 72 6.88 -6.49 -11.79
C GLU A 72 7.06 -7.63 -12.80
N ASP A 73 7.86 -7.43 -13.82
CA ASP A 73 8.24 -8.42 -14.85
C ASP A 73 9.08 -9.59 -14.30
N ARG A 74 9.69 -9.40 -13.14
CA ARG A 74 10.50 -10.41 -12.42
C ARG A 74 9.82 -10.95 -11.17
N THR A 75 8.54 -10.59 -10.95
CA THR A 75 7.74 -11.03 -9.81
C THR A 75 6.75 -12.10 -10.25
N PHE A 76 6.77 -13.26 -9.59
CA PHE A 76 6.03 -14.45 -9.98
C PHE A 76 5.14 -14.96 -8.84
N ILE A 77 3.98 -15.50 -9.23
CA ILE A 77 3.14 -16.35 -8.39
C ILE A 77 3.28 -17.78 -8.92
N CYS A 78 3.92 -18.64 -8.12
CA CYS A 78 4.21 -20.02 -8.47
C CYS A 78 3.17 -20.96 -7.85
N SER A 79 1.91 -20.82 -8.29
CA SER A 79 0.81 -21.72 -7.96
C SER A 79 0.91 -23.04 -8.70
N LYS A 80 0.14 -24.06 -8.30
CA LYS A 80 0.17 -25.41 -8.91
C LYS A 80 -0.13 -25.37 -10.40
N THR A 81 -1.05 -24.51 -10.82
CA THR A 81 -1.39 -24.35 -12.22
C THR A 81 -1.34 -22.86 -12.62
N LYS A 82 -1.18 -22.60 -13.90
CA LYS A 82 -1.17 -21.24 -14.44
C LYS A 82 -2.50 -20.54 -14.22
N GLU A 83 -3.58 -21.24 -14.31
CA GLU A 83 -4.95 -20.74 -14.12
C GLU A 83 -5.16 -20.26 -12.68
N GLU A 84 -4.54 -20.90 -11.69
CA GLU A 84 -4.61 -20.47 -10.29
C GLU A 84 -3.88 -19.13 -10.05
N ALA A 85 -2.89 -18.77 -10.84
CA ALA A 85 -2.20 -17.49 -10.77
C ALA A 85 -2.84 -16.40 -11.63
N GLY A 86 -3.54 -16.79 -12.72
CA GLY A 86 -3.98 -15.89 -13.79
C GLY A 86 -5.17 -14.98 -13.44
N PRO A 87 -5.47 -14.06 -14.36
CA PRO A 87 -4.67 -13.64 -15.51
C PRO A 87 -3.69 -12.49 -15.21
N THR A 88 -3.61 -12.01 -13.96
CA THR A 88 -2.89 -10.77 -13.59
C THR A 88 -1.43 -10.97 -13.23
N ASN A 89 -0.99 -12.20 -12.97
CA ASN A 89 0.34 -12.52 -12.50
C ASN A 89 1.22 -13.16 -13.57
N ASN A 90 2.54 -12.93 -13.49
CA ASN A 90 3.50 -13.82 -14.12
C ASN A 90 3.48 -15.16 -13.36
N TRP A 91 3.48 -16.24 -14.09
CA TRP A 91 3.47 -17.59 -13.54
C TRP A 91 4.67 -18.40 -14.02
N MET A 92 5.17 -19.26 -13.16
CA MET A 92 6.08 -20.34 -13.48
C MET A 92 5.72 -21.52 -12.58
N ASP A 93 5.84 -22.75 -13.12
CA ASP A 93 5.65 -23.97 -12.33
C ASP A 93 6.55 -23.94 -11.08
N PRO A 94 6.04 -24.30 -9.89
CA PRO A 94 6.81 -24.24 -8.64
C PRO A 94 8.13 -25.03 -8.71
N ALA A 95 8.13 -26.24 -9.28
CA ALA A 95 9.33 -27.05 -9.38
C ALA A 95 10.34 -26.44 -10.36
N GLU A 96 9.87 -25.88 -11.48
CA GLU A 96 10.73 -25.16 -12.43
C GLU A 96 11.33 -23.89 -11.78
N MET A 97 10.56 -23.14 -11.00
CA MET A 97 11.06 -21.97 -10.30
C MET A 97 12.09 -22.34 -9.25
N TYR A 98 11.86 -23.37 -8.42
CA TYR A 98 12.87 -23.87 -7.49
C TYR A 98 14.14 -24.34 -8.20
N ALA A 99 14.02 -25.09 -9.31
CA ALA A 99 15.17 -25.51 -10.11
C ALA A 99 15.96 -24.32 -10.69
N LYS A 100 15.29 -23.22 -11.02
CA LYS A 100 15.89 -21.98 -11.50
C LYS A 100 16.58 -21.20 -10.39
N LEU A 101 15.94 -21.08 -9.22
CA LEU A 101 16.43 -20.25 -8.12
C LEU A 101 17.50 -20.92 -7.27
N THR A 102 17.42 -22.24 -7.08
CA THR A 102 18.38 -22.98 -6.25
C THR A 102 19.85 -22.71 -6.63
N PRO A 103 20.25 -22.76 -7.91
CA PRO A 103 21.62 -22.44 -8.28
C PRO A 103 22.03 -20.96 -8.01
N LEU A 104 21.05 -20.03 -8.03
CA LEU A 104 21.30 -18.62 -7.74
C LEU A 104 21.51 -18.41 -6.23
N PHE A 105 20.80 -19.14 -5.39
CA PHE A 105 20.95 -19.09 -3.94
C PHE A 105 22.10 -19.95 -3.40
N ASP A 106 22.59 -20.95 -4.15
CA ASP A 106 23.68 -21.81 -3.69
C ASP A 106 24.94 -21.01 -3.38
N GLY A 107 25.26 -20.93 -2.10
CA GLY A 107 26.40 -20.19 -1.60
C GLY A 107 26.29 -18.65 -1.71
N SER A 108 25.11 -18.09 -1.95
CA SER A 108 24.88 -16.66 -2.11
C SER A 108 25.25 -15.84 -0.86
N MET A 109 25.29 -16.47 0.31
CA MET A 109 25.67 -15.81 1.57
C MET A 109 27.08 -16.14 2.06
N LYS A 110 27.94 -16.77 1.23
CA LYS A 110 29.36 -16.99 1.59
C LYS A 110 30.06 -15.66 1.87
N GLY A 111 30.84 -15.58 2.95
CA GLY A 111 31.45 -14.35 3.41
C GLY A 111 30.48 -13.37 4.09
N ARG A 112 29.23 -13.78 4.33
CA ARG A 112 28.18 -12.92 4.88
C ARG A 112 27.51 -13.55 6.10
N THR A 113 26.78 -12.74 6.83
CA THR A 113 25.94 -13.17 7.95
C THR A 113 24.50 -13.35 7.46
N MET A 114 23.89 -14.49 7.80
CA MET A 114 22.45 -14.70 7.69
C MET A 114 21.79 -14.17 8.97
N TYR A 115 20.90 -13.21 8.84
CA TYR A 115 20.05 -12.74 9.93
C TYR A 115 18.72 -13.48 9.88
N VAL A 116 18.32 -14.08 11.02
CA VAL A 116 17.01 -14.72 11.21
C VAL A 116 16.11 -13.71 11.90
N LEU A 117 15.11 -13.22 11.18
CA LEU A 117 14.30 -12.07 11.51
C LEU A 117 12.85 -12.51 11.79
N PRO A 118 12.50 -12.75 13.08
CA PRO A 118 11.13 -13.06 13.47
C PRO A 118 10.30 -11.77 13.60
N TYR A 119 9.07 -11.79 13.09
CA TYR A 119 8.19 -10.63 13.17
C TYR A 119 6.72 -11.02 13.15
N ILE A 120 5.86 -10.13 13.60
CA ILE A 120 4.42 -10.21 13.38
C ILE A 120 3.94 -9.03 12.52
N MET A 121 2.98 -9.35 11.66
CA MET A 121 2.19 -8.37 10.94
C MET A 121 0.85 -8.23 11.65
N GLY A 122 0.47 -6.97 11.94
CA GLY A 122 -0.71 -6.64 12.74
C GLY A 122 -0.41 -6.39 14.22
N PRO A 123 -1.36 -5.77 14.94
CA PRO A 123 -1.25 -5.51 16.37
C PRO A 123 -1.07 -6.79 17.18
N ALA A 124 -0.28 -6.74 18.24
CA ALA A 124 -0.07 -7.88 19.12
C ALA A 124 -1.40 -8.36 19.74
N GLY A 125 -1.63 -9.68 19.71
CA GLY A 125 -2.86 -10.28 20.24
C GLY A 125 -4.08 -10.14 19.32
N SER A 126 -3.95 -9.55 18.14
CA SER A 126 -5.02 -9.52 17.14
C SER A 126 -5.28 -10.92 16.57
N PRO A 127 -6.55 -11.33 16.39
CA PRO A 127 -6.88 -12.58 15.68
C PRO A 127 -6.49 -12.55 14.20
N LEU A 128 -6.21 -11.36 13.64
CA LEU A 128 -5.73 -11.17 12.28
C LEU A 128 -4.20 -11.16 12.19
N SER A 129 -3.47 -10.95 13.29
CA SER A 129 -2.01 -10.89 13.23
C SER A 129 -1.41 -12.23 12.81
N LYS A 130 -0.38 -12.17 11.98
CA LYS A 130 0.31 -13.34 11.42
C LYS A 130 1.80 -13.27 11.66
N VAL A 131 2.42 -14.41 11.90
CA VAL A 131 3.85 -14.54 12.10
C VAL A 131 4.56 -14.72 10.76
N GLY A 132 5.69 -14.03 10.60
CA GLY A 132 6.65 -14.24 9.53
C GLY A 132 8.06 -14.42 10.08
N VAL A 133 8.87 -15.14 9.33
CA VAL A 133 10.32 -15.22 9.55
C VAL A 133 11.00 -14.92 8.24
N GLU A 134 11.83 -13.88 8.22
CA GLU A 134 12.65 -13.54 7.05
C GLU A 134 14.11 -13.87 7.33
N LEU A 135 14.76 -14.53 6.37
CA LEU A 135 16.19 -14.78 6.35
C LEU A 135 16.82 -13.81 5.34
N THR A 136 17.81 -13.03 5.76
CA THR A 136 18.43 -12.05 4.88
C THR A 136 19.93 -11.89 5.19
N ASP A 137 20.72 -11.54 4.19
CA ASP A 137 22.12 -11.15 4.34
C ASP A 137 22.34 -9.63 4.41
N SER A 138 21.25 -8.85 4.54
CA SER A 138 21.27 -7.39 4.50
C SER A 138 20.85 -6.75 5.82
N ARG A 139 21.78 -5.99 6.43
CA ARG A 139 21.48 -5.18 7.62
C ARG A 139 20.49 -4.06 7.31
N TYR A 140 20.53 -3.49 6.11
CA TYR A 140 19.54 -2.52 5.63
C TYR A 140 18.12 -3.11 5.69
N VAL A 141 17.94 -4.36 5.25
CA VAL A 141 16.65 -5.06 5.34
C VAL A 141 16.24 -5.21 6.80
N VAL A 142 17.12 -5.67 7.68
CA VAL A 142 16.81 -5.85 9.10
C VAL A 142 16.33 -4.54 9.73
N LEU A 143 17.04 -3.43 9.49
CA LEU A 143 16.71 -2.13 10.08
C LEU A 143 15.40 -1.56 9.53
N ASN A 144 15.12 -1.76 8.23
CA ASN A 144 13.81 -1.40 7.67
C ASN A 144 12.67 -2.27 8.24
N MET A 145 12.89 -3.58 8.36
CA MET A 145 11.90 -4.50 8.92
C MET A 145 11.57 -4.18 10.38
N ARG A 146 12.54 -3.71 11.16
CA ARG A 146 12.30 -3.22 12.53
C ARG A 146 11.32 -2.05 12.58
N ILE A 147 11.34 -1.18 11.58
CA ILE A 147 10.40 -0.06 11.48
C ILE A 147 9.03 -0.55 10.97
N MET A 148 9.05 -1.41 9.95
CA MET A 148 7.85 -1.83 9.23
C MET A 148 7.04 -2.92 9.92
N THR A 149 7.62 -3.65 10.87
CA THR A 149 6.98 -4.80 11.55
C THR A 149 7.17 -4.72 13.06
N ARG A 150 6.46 -5.58 13.78
CA ARG A 150 6.70 -5.81 15.21
C ARG A 150 7.65 -6.98 15.33
N MET A 151 8.95 -6.68 15.39
CA MET A 151 10.03 -7.65 15.28
C MET A 151 10.53 -8.13 16.65
N GLY A 152 10.96 -9.37 16.70
CA GLY A 152 11.68 -9.95 17.82
C GLY A 152 10.91 -11.06 18.56
N ASP A 153 11.20 -11.22 19.86
CA ASP A 153 10.68 -12.29 20.72
C ASP A 153 9.15 -12.39 20.78
N ILE A 154 8.45 -11.30 20.46
CA ILE A 154 6.99 -11.29 20.36
C ILE A 154 6.47 -12.27 19.30
N ALA A 155 7.21 -12.43 18.20
CA ALA A 155 6.85 -13.37 17.14
C ALA A 155 6.98 -14.83 17.62
N TRP A 156 8.03 -15.15 18.35
CA TRP A 156 8.21 -16.50 18.93
C TRP A 156 7.13 -16.83 19.94
N LYS A 157 6.73 -15.87 20.76
CA LYS A 157 5.63 -16.04 21.74
C LYS A 157 4.29 -16.31 21.06
N GLN A 158 4.02 -15.62 19.94
CA GLN A 158 2.79 -15.81 19.20
C GLN A 158 2.78 -17.11 18.41
N LEU A 159 3.90 -17.50 17.80
CA LEU A 159 4.02 -18.72 17.02
C LEU A 159 3.96 -19.97 17.90
N GLY A 160 4.62 -19.95 19.06
CA GLY A 160 4.74 -21.14 19.92
C GLY A 160 5.31 -22.34 19.17
N ASP A 161 4.61 -23.48 19.23
CA ASP A 161 4.97 -24.71 18.52
C ASP A 161 4.24 -24.89 17.18
N ASP A 162 3.52 -23.85 16.69
CA ASP A 162 2.79 -23.91 15.43
C ASP A 162 3.73 -24.01 14.23
N SER A 163 3.26 -24.64 13.18
CA SER A 163 3.95 -24.77 11.90
C SER A 163 3.60 -23.67 10.90
N GLU A 164 2.52 -22.91 11.15
CA GLU A 164 2.02 -21.89 10.24
C GLU A 164 2.72 -20.55 10.47
N PHE A 165 3.71 -20.27 9.64
CA PHE A 165 4.34 -18.96 9.54
C PHE A 165 4.75 -18.68 8.08
N VAL A 166 4.80 -17.42 7.70
CA VAL A 166 5.23 -17.02 6.36
C VAL A 166 6.76 -17.00 6.31
N LYS A 167 7.30 -17.69 5.31
CA LYS A 167 8.74 -17.92 5.11
C LYS A 167 9.26 -16.95 4.06
N GLY A 168 10.22 -16.11 4.42
CA GLY A 168 10.90 -15.21 3.49
C GLY A 168 12.40 -15.55 3.41
N LEU A 169 12.91 -15.80 2.21
CA LEU A 169 14.33 -15.91 1.95
C LEU A 169 14.79 -14.79 1.01
N HIS A 170 15.71 -13.97 1.48
CA HIS A 170 16.32 -12.89 0.71
C HIS A 170 17.84 -12.99 0.72
N SER A 171 18.47 -12.80 -0.43
CA SER A 171 19.90 -12.56 -0.55
C SER A 171 20.18 -11.46 -1.57
N LYS A 172 21.05 -10.51 -1.22
CA LYS A 172 21.52 -9.50 -2.17
C LYS A 172 22.31 -10.12 -3.31
N ALA A 173 22.98 -11.25 -3.07
CA ALA A 173 23.90 -11.87 -4.01
C ALA A 173 24.81 -10.82 -4.68
N ASP A 174 24.81 -10.73 -6.00
CA ASP A 174 25.66 -9.80 -6.77
C ASP A 174 24.89 -8.56 -7.28
N ILE A 175 23.61 -8.41 -6.92
CA ILE A 175 22.70 -7.35 -7.41
C ILE A 175 22.59 -7.38 -8.95
N ASP A 176 22.67 -8.58 -9.53
CA ASP A 176 22.57 -8.80 -10.98
C ASP A 176 21.10 -8.69 -11.44
N ALA A 177 20.80 -7.67 -12.23
CA ALA A 177 19.43 -7.41 -12.71
C ALA A 177 18.88 -8.55 -13.57
N ASP A 178 19.72 -9.26 -14.31
CA ASP A 178 19.30 -10.36 -15.18
C ASP A 178 18.96 -11.64 -14.40
N LYS A 179 19.50 -11.75 -13.17
CA LYS A 179 19.26 -12.85 -12.23
C LYS A 179 18.39 -12.47 -11.05
N ARG A 180 17.70 -11.32 -11.15
CA ARG A 180 16.79 -10.82 -10.11
C ARG A 180 15.43 -11.50 -10.24
N TYR A 181 14.94 -12.06 -9.14
CA TYR A 181 13.63 -12.70 -9.06
C TYR A 181 12.99 -12.45 -7.70
N ILE A 182 11.66 -12.26 -7.71
CA ILE A 182 10.82 -12.29 -6.52
C ILE A 182 9.74 -13.35 -6.77
N ALA A 183 9.86 -14.51 -6.17
CA ALA A 183 8.97 -15.65 -6.36
C ALA A 183 8.13 -15.90 -5.11
N HIS A 184 6.84 -16.12 -5.30
CA HIS A 184 5.89 -16.47 -4.25
C HIS A 184 5.37 -17.88 -4.49
N PHE A 185 5.38 -18.70 -3.45
CA PHE A 185 4.90 -20.08 -3.45
C PHE A 185 3.69 -20.15 -2.50
N PRO A 186 2.46 -19.88 -3.01
CA PRO A 186 1.28 -19.73 -2.16
C PRO A 186 0.95 -20.96 -1.30
N GLN A 187 1.18 -22.18 -1.81
CA GLN A 187 0.87 -23.41 -1.10
C GLN A 187 1.70 -23.61 0.17
N ASP A 188 2.91 -23.02 0.20
CA ASP A 188 3.86 -23.17 1.31
C ASP A 188 4.04 -21.85 2.08
N TYR A 189 3.28 -20.80 1.73
CA TYR A 189 3.42 -19.45 2.27
C TYR A 189 4.87 -18.97 2.26
N THR A 190 5.55 -19.19 1.12
CA THR A 190 6.99 -18.96 0.98
C THR A 190 7.29 -17.89 -0.06
N ILE A 191 8.28 -17.04 0.22
CA ILE A 191 8.73 -15.96 -0.65
C ILE A 191 10.24 -16.05 -0.80
N TRP A 192 10.74 -16.08 -2.04
CA TRP A 192 12.18 -16.02 -2.34
C TRP A 192 12.50 -14.79 -3.17
N SER A 193 13.41 -13.94 -2.69
CA SER A 193 13.88 -12.72 -3.37
C SER A 193 15.39 -12.72 -3.47
N ILE A 194 15.93 -12.54 -4.67
CA ILE A 194 17.37 -12.57 -4.92
C ILE A 194 17.81 -11.46 -5.88
N ASN A 195 19.06 -11.01 -5.73
CA ASN A 195 19.72 -10.00 -6.56
C ASN A 195 19.06 -8.61 -6.49
N SER A 196 18.44 -8.27 -5.37
CA SER A 196 17.95 -6.92 -5.08
C SER A 196 18.38 -6.50 -3.68
N GLY A 197 18.60 -5.22 -3.50
CA GLY A 197 18.76 -4.52 -2.23
C GLY A 197 17.75 -3.37 -2.07
N TYR A 198 16.84 -3.19 -3.04
CA TYR A 198 15.81 -2.17 -2.98
C TYR A 198 14.64 -2.60 -2.08
N GLY A 199 14.27 -1.73 -1.13
CA GLY A 199 13.26 -2.00 -0.10
C GLY A 199 11.94 -2.59 -0.63
N GLY A 200 11.44 -2.12 -1.77
CA GLY A 200 10.22 -2.64 -2.38
C GLY A 200 10.29 -4.09 -2.86
N ASN A 201 11.49 -4.65 -3.00
CA ASN A 201 11.74 -6.04 -3.40
C ASN A 201 12.22 -6.93 -2.25
N VAL A 202 12.70 -6.34 -1.15
CA VAL A 202 13.45 -7.05 -0.09
C VAL A 202 12.85 -6.91 1.31
N ILE A 203 11.99 -5.92 1.56
CA ILE A 203 11.15 -5.85 2.76
C ILE A 203 9.96 -6.79 2.51
N LEU A 204 10.19 -8.10 2.70
CA LEU A 204 9.25 -9.14 2.27
C LEU A 204 7.92 -9.11 3.04
N ALA A 205 7.91 -8.50 4.23
CA ALA A 205 6.70 -8.27 5.01
C ALA A 205 5.66 -7.40 4.29
N LYS A 206 6.09 -6.44 3.46
CA LYS A 206 5.18 -5.45 2.88
C LYS A 206 4.31 -6.05 1.76
N LYS A 207 4.69 -5.92 0.51
CA LYS A 207 3.86 -6.32 -0.65
C LYS A 207 3.82 -7.84 -0.87
N CYS A 208 4.92 -8.51 -0.58
CA CYS A 208 5.01 -9.95 -0.77
C CYS A 208 4.16 -10.71 0.25
N PHE A 209 4.35 -10.43 1.54
CA PHE A 209 3.56 -11.07 2.59
C PHE A 209 2.21 -10.39 2.78
N ALA A 210 2.18 -9.10 3.14
CA ALA A 210 0.96 -8.43 3.59
C ALA A 210 -0.13 -8.28 2.51
N LEU A 211 0.20 -8.50 1.24
CA LEU A 211 -0.76 -8.55 0.14
C LEU A 211 -0.75 -9.88 -0.60
N ARG A 212 0.33 -10.28 -1.28
CA ARG A 212 0.30 -11.46 -2.16
C ARG A 212 0.04 -12.77 -1.39
N ILE A 213 0.84 -13.08 -0.39
CA ILE A 213 0.61 -14.27 0.45
C ILE A 213 -0.63 -14.08 1.34
N ALA A 214 -0.80 -12.90 1.92
CA ALA A 214 -1.95 -12.61 2.77
C ALA A 214 -3.28 -12.70 2.03
N SER A 215 -3.36 -12.35 0.75
CA SER A 215 -4.59 -12.53 -0.05
C SER A 215 -4.98 -14.00 -0.19
N VAL A 216 -4.01 -14.91 -0.25
CA VAL A 216 -4.25 -16.37 -0.27
C VAL A 216 -4.75 -16.83 1.09
N LEU A 217 -4.05 -16.47 2.18
CA LEU A 217 -4.48 -16.77 3.55
C LEU A 217 -5.88 -16.21 3.84
N ALA A 218 -6.15 -15.00 3.38
CA ALA A 218 -7.42 -14.34 3.56
C ALA A 218 -8.57 -15.10 2.90
N LYS A 219 -8.37 -15.56 1.66
CA LYS A 219 -9.34 -16.41 0.96
C LYS A 219 -9.59 -17.72 1.69
N GLU A 220 -8.55 -18.36 2.25
CA GLU A 220 -8.65 -19.63 2.95
C GLU A 220 -9.29 -19.53 4.34
N GLN A 221 -9.24 -18.33 4.96
CA GLN A 221 -9.62 -18.10 6.36
C GLN A 221 -10.76 -17.08 6.54
N ASP A 222 -11.48 -16.73 5.47
CA ASP A 222 -12.62 -15.80 5.47
C ASP A 222 -12.28 -14.41 6.07
N TRP A 223 -11.22 -13.79 5.55
CA TRP A 223 -10.87 -12.40 5.79
C TRP A 223 -10.35 -11.74 4.51
N MET A 224 -9.96 -10.48 4.54
CA MET A 224 -9.58 -9.71 3.36
C MET A 224 -8.23 -9.03 3.58
N ALA A 225 -7.32 -9.13 2.61
CA ALA A 225 -6.04 -8.41 2.58
C ALA A 225 -6.06 -7.46 1.39
N GLU A 226 -6.12 -6.15 1.68
CA GLU A 226 -6.41 -5.14 0.67
C GLU A 226 -5.37 -4.03 0.63
N HIS A 227 -5.10 -3.52 -0.57
CA HIS A 227 -4.21 -2.38 -0.80
C HIS A 227 -4.97 -1.07 -0.50
N MET A 228 -5.27 -0.86 0.77
CA MET A 228 -6.11 0.24 1.24
C MET A 228 -5.46 1.02 2.38
N LEU A 229 -5.69 2.33 2.39
CA LEU A 229 -5.53 3.15 3.57
C LEU A 229 -6.65 2.85 4.59
N ILE A 230 -6.42 3.19 5.84
CA ILE A 230 -7.43 3.21 6.91
C ILE A 230 -7.32 4.56 7.63
N LEU A 231 -8.40 5.33 7.63
CA LEU A 231 -8.48 6.59 8.37
C LEU A 231 -9.70 6.62 9.29
N GLY A 232 -9.58 7.32 10.41
CA GLY A 232 -10.67 7.61 11.33
C GLY A 232 -11.06 9.09 11.27
N ILE A 233 -12.33 9.39 11.35
CA ILE A 233 -12.86 10.74 11.44
C ILE A 233 -13.72 10.83 12.69
N GLU A 234 -13.24 11.60 13.66
CA GLU A 234 -13.96 11.88 14.91
C GLU A 234 -14.79 13.15 14.74
N ASN A 235 -16.06 13.07 15.09
CA ASN A 235 -16.89 14.25 15.33
C ASN A 235 -16.75 14.64 16.80
N GLU A 236 -16.07 15.75 17.10
CA GLU A 236 -15.77 16.20 18.46
C GLU A 236 -17.04 16.52 19.27
N ALA A 237 -18.13 16.92 18.62
CA ALA A 237 -19.39 17.23 19.29
C ALA A 237 -20.07 15.98 19.89
N THR A 238 -19.85 14.81 19.25
CA THR A 238 -20.44 13.53 19.67
C THR A 238 -19.42 12.58 20.28
N GLY A 239 -18.12 12.83 20.10
CA GLY A 239 -17.03 11.94 20.45
C GLY A 239 -17.02 10.63 19.65
N LYS A 240 -17.83 10.53 18.58
CA LYS A 240 -17.91 9.32 17.74
C LYS A 240 -16.86 9.37 16.63
N THR A 241 -16.04 8.33 16.56
CA THR A 241 -15.11 8.12 15.43
C THR A 241 -15.70 7.09 14.46
N GLN A 242 -15.72 7.41 13.18
CA GLN A 242 -16.07 6.50 12.10
C GLN A 242 -14.84 6.24 11.23
N TYR A 243 -14.66 4.99 10.81
CA TYR A 243 -13.48 4.59 10.07
C TYR A 243 -13.82 4.27 8.61
N VAL A 244 -12.92 4.69 7.73
CA VAL A 244 -13.05 4.55 6.28
C VAL A 244 -11.79 3.87 5.75
N THR A 245 -11.98 2.89 4.85
CA THR A 245 -10.88 2.32 4.07
C THR A 245 -10.94 2.82 2.64
N GLY A 246 -9.79 2.87 1.96
CA GLY A 246 -9.77 3.38 0.60
C GLY A 246 -8.67 2.78 -0.27
N ALA A 247 -9.07 2.27 -1.44
CA ALA A 247 -8.18 1.73 -2.46
C ALA A 247 -7.99 2.74 -3.58
N PHE A 248 -6.73 3.10 -3.83
CA PHE A 248 -6.33 4.02 -4.89
C PHE A 248 -5.10 3.49 -5.61
N PRO A 249 -5.04 3.50 -6.94
CA PRO A 249 -3.83 3.21 -7.69
C PRO A 249 -2.69 4.18 -7.35
N SER A 250 -1.48 3.83 -7.76
CA SER A 250 -0.30 4.68 -7.57
C SER A 250 -0.55 6.10 -8.11
N ALA A 251 -0.04 7.10 -7.40
CA ALA A 251 -0.17 8.53 -7.73
C ALA A 251 -1.61 9.09 -7.74
N CYS A 252 -2.56 8.43 -7.07
CA CYS A 252 -3.94 8.89 -6.93
C CYS A 252 -4.26 9.47 -5.54
N GLY A 253 -3.24 9.78 -4.72
CA GLY A 253 -3.40 10.53 -3.47
C GLY A 253 -3.71 9.71 -2.22
N LYS A 254 -3.49 8.37 -2.23
CA LYS A 254 -3.79 7.48 -1.10
C LYS A 254 -3.13 7.92 0.21
N THR A 255 -1.81 8.12 0.24
CA THR A 255 -1.09 8.54 1.47
C THR A 255 -1.52 9.93 1.93
N ASN A 256 -1.77 10.86 1.01
CA ASN A 256 -2.26 12.19 1.37
C ASN A 256 -3.66 12.15 2.00
N LEU A 257 -4.53 11.24 1.52
CA LEU A 257 -5.84 11.04 2.12
C LEU A 257 -5.74 10.38 3.51
N ALA A 258 -4.86 9.40 3.68
CA ALA A 258 -4.63 8.71 4.95
C ALA A 258 -4.16 9.64 6.08
N MET A 259 -3.47 10.72 5.72
CA MET A 259 -2.89 11.71 6.64
C MET A 259 -3.52 13.09 6.46
N LEU A 260 -4.76 13.15 5.97
CA LEU A 260 -5.48 14.38 5.64
C LEU A 260 -5.59 15.30 6.85
N ILE A 261 -5.37 16.58 6.61
CA ILE A 261 -5.71 17.67 7.55
C ILE A 261 -6.99 18.32 7.07
N PRO A 262 -8.08 18.29 7.88
CA PRO A 262 -9.34 18.90 7.49
C PRO A 262 -9.18 20.41 7.30
N PRO A 263 -9.90 21.02 6.33
CA PRO A 263 -9.85 22.46 6.13
C PRO A 263 -10.49 23.23 7.31
N ALA A 264 -10.20 24.52 7.40
CA ALA A 264 -10.58 25.34 8.55
C ALA A 264 -12.09 25.41 8.82
N TYR A 265 -12.94 25.17 7.82
CA TYR A 265 -14.40 25.15 8.02
C TYR A 265 -14.84 23.93 8.84
N ALA A 266 -14.12 22.82 8.75
CA ALA A 266 -14.43 21.55 9.40
C ALA A 266 -14.00 21.54 10.89
N LYS A 267 -14.07 22.70 11.55
CA LYS A 267 -13.87 22.79 13.00
C LYS A 267 -14.85 21.87 13.71
N GLY A 268 -14.34 21.01 14.59
CA GLY A 268 -15.13 19.99 15.27
C GLY A 268 -14.98 18.59 14.65
N TYR A 269 -14.13 18.44 13.65
CA TYR A 269 -13.68 17.13 13.18
C TYR A 269 -12.18 16.96 13.36
N LYS A 270 -11.79 15.75 13.76
CA LYS A 270 -10.39 15.30 13.76
C LYS A 270 -10.22 14.12 12.82
N VAL A 271 -9.13 14.09 12.08
CA VAL A 271 -8.77 12.98 11.23
C VAL A 271 -7.58 12.23 11.83
N PHE A 272 -7.71 10.91 11.93
CA PHE A 272 -6.71 10.02 12.46
C PHE A 272 -6.24 9.04 11.38
N THR A 273 -4.93 8.79 11.34
CA THR A 273 -4.32 7.77 10.50
C THR A 273 -4.24 6.46 11.26
N VAL A 274 -4.81 5.38 10.72
CA VAL A 274 -4.59 4.01 11.21
C VAL A 274 -3.56 3.30 10.34
N GLY A 275 -3.64 3.48 9.03
CA GLY A 275 -2.67 2.97 8.07
C GLY A 275 -2.77 3.68 6.73
N ASP A 276 -1.64 3.76 5.99
CA ASP A 276 -1.60 4.49 4.73
C ASP A 276 -1.67 3.60 3.48
N ASP A 277 -1.45 2.29 3.62
CA ASP A 277 -1.18 1.45 2.45
C ASP A 277 -1.89 0.09 2.43
N ILE A 278 -2.01 -0.61 3.56
CA ILE A 278 -2.55 -1.97 3.64
C ILE A 278 -3.57 -2.07 4.77
N ALA A 279 -4.70 -2.71 4.47
CA ALA A 279 -5.74 -3.06 5.44
C ALA A 279 -6.00 -4.56 5.41
N TRP A 280 -5.97 -5.20 6.57
CA TRP A 280 -6.50 -6.54 6.77
C TRP A 280 -7.84 -6.43 7.46
N MET A 281 -8.88 -7.05 6.89
CA MET A 281 -10.26 -6.87 7.35
C MET A 281 -10.94 -8.20 7.60
N ARG A 282 -11.71 -8.29 8.69
CA ARG A 282 -12.45 -9.48 9.08
C ARG A 282 -13.82 -9.14 9.64
N PRO A 283 -14.87 -9.95 9.34
CA PRO A 283 -16.13 -9.88 10.05
C PRO A 283 -15.96 -10.28 11.52
N PHE A 284 -16.61 -9.53 12.40
CA PHE A 284 -16.64 -9.84 13.84
C PHE A 284 -18.06 -10.24 14.29
N PRO A 285 -18.19 -10.91 15.48
CA PRO A 285 -19.48 -11.40 15.96
C PRO A 285 -20.56 -10.34 16.19
N ASP A 286 -20.18 -9.06 16.28
CA ASP A 286 -21.11 -7.93 16.38
C ASP A 286 -21.72 -7.54 15.01
N GLY A 287 -21.34 -8.26 13.96
CA GLY A 287 -21.82 -8.10 12.60
C GLY A 287 -21.06 -7.10 11.74
N HIS A 288 -20.12 -6.34 12.31
CA HIS A 288 -19.34 -5.37 11.56
C HIS A 288 -18.07 -5.98 10.93
N LEU A 289 -17.59 -5.33 9.88
CA LEU A 289 -16.26 -5.54 9.32
C LEU A 289 -15.25 -4.70 10.09
N TYR A 290 -14.19 -5.32 10.62
CA TYR A 290 -13.10 -4.63 11.31
C TYR A 290 -11.83 -4.66 10.48
N ALA A 291 -11.05 -3.58 10.54
CA ALA A 291 -9.79 -3.42 9.85
C ALA A 291 -8.62 -3.21 10.82
N ILE A 292 -7.49 -3.82 10.53
CA ILE A 292 -6.19 -3.53 11.15
C ILE A 292 -5.21 -3.06 10.09
N ASN A 293 -4.23 -2.24 10.50
CA ASN A 293 -3.02 -2.03 9.73
C ASN A 293 -2.01 -3.13 10.09
N PRO A 294 -1.60 -4.01 9.14
CA PRO A 294 -0.60 -5.02 9.44
C PRO A 294 0.80 -4.44 9.66
N GLU A 295 1.09 -3.25 9.12
CA GLU A 295 2.39 -2.60 9.19
C GLU A 295 2.56 -1.78 10.47
N ASN A 296 3.82 -1.62 10.91
CA ASN A 296 4.21 -0.82 12.06
C ASN A 296 4.87 0.52 11.68
N GLY A 297 5.04 0.76 10.40
CA GLY A 297 5.70 1.94 9.83
C GLY A 297 5.18 2.29 8.46
N PHE A 298 5.72 3.38 7.92
CA PHE A 298 5.42 3.87 6.58
C PHE A 298 6.64 3.70 5.67
N PHE A 299 6.42 3.22 4.46
CA PHE A 299 7.42 3.17 3.39
C PHE A 299 6.95 4.11 2.27
N GLY A 300 7.14 5.42 2.49
CA GLY A 300 6.60 6.48 1.65
C GLY A 300 7.51 6.91 0.51
N VAL A 301 6.94 7.52 -0.52
CA VAL A 301 7.68 8.21 -1.59
C VAL A 301 8.11 9.58 -1.07
N ALA A 302 9.41 9.90 -1.20
CA ALA A 302 9.95 11.17 -0.73
C ALA A 302 9.65 12.35 -1.68
N PRO A 303 9.89 12.30 -3.00
CA PRO A 303 9.63 13.39 -3.91
C PRO A 303 8.20 13.93 -3.84
N GLY A 304 8.06 15.25 -3.74
CA GLY A 304 6.79 15.93 -3.63
C GLY A 304 6.18 15.96 -2.22
N THR A 305 6.74 15.23 -1.25
CA THR A 305 6.32 15.30 0.16
C THR A 305 6.86 16.58 0.79
N SER A 306 5.95 17.46 1.26
CA SER A 306 6.27 18.77 1.82
C SER A 306 5.28 19.16 2.91
N MET A 307 5.57 20.30 3.58
CA MET A 307 4.62 20.90 4.53
C MET A 307 3.33 21.39 3.86
N GLU A 308 3.33 21.60 2.55
CA GLU A 308 2.15 22.01 1.78
C GLU A 308 1.33 20.78 1.34
N SER A 309 1.99 19.76 0.78
CA SER A 309 1.31 18.59 0.20
C SER A 309 0.87 17.56 1.23
N ASN A 310 1.72 17.26 2.24
CA ASN A 310 1.45 16.31 3.32
C ASN A 310 2.33 16.60 4.55
N PRO A 311 1.95 17.57 5.39
CA PRO A 311 2.73 17.92 6.58
C PRO A 311 2.90 16.75 7.55
N ASN A 312 1.88 15.91 7.74
CA ASN A 312 1.95 14.77 8.63
C ASN A 312 3.00 13.74 8.19
N ALA A 313 3.09 13.45 6.89
CA ALA A 313 4.12 12.56 6.36
C ALA A 313 5.51 13.16 6.57
N LEU A 314 5.72 14.43 6.23
CA LEU A 314 7.01 15.09 6.40
C LEU A 314 7.45 15.14 7.88
N LEU A 315 6.53 15.46 8.79
CA LEU A 315 6.81 15.50 10.23
C LEU A 315 7.13 14.11 10.78
N THR A 316 6.51 13.05 10.25
CA THR A 316 6.80 11.67 10.62
C THR A 316 8.27 11.30 10.34
N THR A 317 8.89 11.90 9.32
CA THR A 317 10.29 11.58 8.93
C THR A 317 11.36 12.29 9.76
N LYS A 318 10.99 13.11 10.74
CA LYS A 318 11.93 13.96 11.50
C LYS A 318 12.82 13.22 12.48
N SER A 319 12.54 11.95 12.76
CA SER A 319 13.38 11.10 13.61
C SER A 319 13.27 9.63 13.24
N ASN A 320 14.24 8.81 13.66
CA ASN A 320 14.25 7.34 13.52
C ASN A 320 13.89 6.83 12.12
N THR A 321 14.28 7.55 11.09
CA THR A 321 13.88 7.31 9.69
C THR A 321 15.07 6.87 8.86
N ILE A 322 14.85 5.93 7.95
CA ILE A 322 15.81 5.54 6.93
C ILE A 322 15.38 6.16 5.62
N PHE A 323 16.22 7.04 5.05
CA PHE A 323 16.02 7.62 3.73
C PHE A 323 16.80 6.82 2.69
N THR A 324 16.15 6.52 1.57
CA THR A 324 16.74 5.73 0.49
C THR A 324 16.69 6.50 -0.83
N ASN A 325 17.85 6.70 -1.48
CA ASN A 325 17.99 7.32 -2.79
C ASN A 325 17.49 8.77 -2.89
N VAL A 326 17.50 9.52 -1.81
CA VAL A 326 17.30 10.98 -1.79
C VAL A 326 18.66 11.68 -2.04
N ALA A 327 18.69 13.00 -2.11
CA ALA A 327 19.93 13.77 -2.12
C ALA A 327 20.45 13.98 -0.69
N LEU A 328 21.77 14.00 -0.52
CA LEU A 328 22.48 14.24 0.74
C LEU A 328 23.12 15.63 0.71
N THR A 329 22.74 16.49 1.64
CA THR A 329 23.28 17.85 1.75
C THR A 329 24.61 17.88 2.50
N ASP A 330 25.37 18.98 2.39
CA ASP A 330 26.71 19.13 3.02
C ASP A 330 26.66 19.06 4.54
N ASP A 331 25.56 19.49 5.15
CA ASP A 331 25.32 19.40 6.60
C ASP A 331 24.74 18.04 7.04
N LYS A 332 24.82 17.04 6.17
CA LYS A 332 24.24 15.69 6.38
C LYS A 332 22.73 15.69 6.65
N ASN A 333 22.01 16.56 5.98
CA ASN A 333 20.56 16.53 5.89
C ASN A 333 20.15 15.88 4.55
N VAL A 334 18.86 15.77 4.29
CA VAL A 334 18.31 15.20 3.06
C VAL A 334 17.55 16.26 2.27
N TRP A 335 17.50 16.07 0.94
CA TRP A 335 16.74 16.92 0.06
C TRP A 335 16.11 16.10 -1.09
N TRP A 336 14.94 16.54 -1.54
CA TRP A 336 14.27 16.05 -2.74
C TRP A 336 13.44 17.14 -3.39
N LYS A 337 13.19 17.02 -4.68
CA LYS A 337 12.35 17.99 -5.40
C LYS A 337 10.92 17.96 -4.88
N GLY A 338 10.37 19.16 -4.63
CA GLY A 338 9.03 19.33 -4.05
C GLY A 338 8.98 19.15 -2.53
N MET A 339 10.11 19.20 -1.84
CA MET A 339 10.17 19.20 -0.37
C MET A 339 9.63 20.50 0.26
N GLY A 340 9.45 21.55 -0.54
CA GLY A 340 8.99 22.86 -0.07
C GLY A 340 10.11 23.77 0.42
N VAL A 341 11.37 23.34 0.28
CA VAL A 341 12.56 24.17 0.57
C VAL A 341 13.41 24.30 -0.70
N PRO A 342 14.07 25.46 -0.92
CA PRO A 342 14.97 25.62 -2.06
C PRO A 342 16.09 24.60 -2.07
N ALA A 343 16.53 24.18 -3.26
CA ALA A 343 17.71 23.35 -3.40
C ALA A 343 18.94 24.09 -2.84
N PRO A 344 19.79 23.41 -2.05
CA PRO A 344 21.03 23.99 -1.54
C PRO A 344 21.99 24.32 -2.70
N ALA A 345 23.06 25.04 -2.39
CA ALA A 345 24.08 25.40 -3.40
C ALA A 345 24.84 24.17 -3.91
N HIS A 346 25.03 23.19 -3.03
CA HIS A 346 25.72 21.93 -3.30
C HIS A 346 25.10 20.78 -2.50
N MET A 347 25.13 19.58 -3.06
CA MET A 347 24.73 18.31 -2.41
C MET A 347 25.29 17.13 -3.19
N ILE A 348 25.21 15.94 -2.62
CA ILE A 348 25.52 14.69 -3.31
C ILE A 348 24.20 14.06 -3.77
N ASP A 349 24.10 13.74 -5.07
CA ASP A 349 22.92 13.12 -5.61
C ASP A 349 22.74 11.66 -5.16
N TRP A 350 21.63 11.05 -5.52
CA TRP A 350 21.31 9.66 -5.16
C TRP A 350 22.26 8.63 -5.78
N LEU A 351 23.00 8.99 -6.85
CA LEU A 351 24.04 8.16 -7.44
C LEU A 351 25.41 8.34 -6.78
N GLY A 352 25.52 9.24 -5.79
CA GLY A 352 26.79 9.58 -5.13
C GLY A 352 27.67 10.57 -5.90
N LYS A 353 27.09 11.34 -6.84
CA LYS A 353 27.78 12.34 -7.64
C LYS A 353 27.55 13.74 -7.08
N GLU A 354 28.52 14.63 -7.33
CA GLU A 354 28.39 16.05 -7.05
C GLU A 354 27.19 16.66 -7.82
N TRP A 355 26.34 17.39 -7.12
CA TRP A 355 25.25 18.17 -7.67
C TRP A 355 25.39 19.63 -7.22
N ASN A 356 25.35 20.56 -8.16
CA ASN A 356 25.50 21.98 -7.90
C ASN A 356 24.24 22.76 -8.31
N LYS A 357 24.00 23.90 -7.69
CA LYS A 357 22.90 24.78 -8.04
C LYS A 357 22.96 25.16 -9.52
N GLY A 358 21.88 24.84 -10.24
CA GLY A 358 21.79 24.97 -11.69
C GLY A 358 21.73 23.65 -12.44
N ASP A 359 22.12 22.55 -11.79
CA ASP A 359 21.90 21.20 -12.31
C ASP A 359 20.40 20.84 -12.24
N ASP A 360 20.00 19.77 -12.93
CA ASP A 360 18.60 19.33 -12.89
C ASP A 360 18.19 18.83 -11.49
N GLU A 361 17.30 19.55 -10.85
CA GLU A 361 16.77 19.20 -9.54
C GLU A 361 16.06 17.83 -9.52
N LYS A 362 15.51 17.37 -10.66
CA LYS A 362 14.88 16.05 -10.74
C LYS A 362 15.91 14.91 -10.68
N ALA A 363 17.16 15.19 -11.00
CA ALA A 363 18.24 14.20 -10.96
C ALA A 363 18.88 14.08 -9.57
N ALA A 364 18.66 15.02 -8.67
CA ALA A 364 19.28 15.03 -7.35
C ALA A 364 18.80 13.88 -6.44
N ALA A 365 17.49 13.61 -6.44
CA ALA A 365 16.90 12.44 -5.79
C ALA A 365 16.23 11.56 -6.83
N HIS A 366 16.26 10.23 -6.63
CA HIS A 366 15.55 9.32 -7.53
C HIS A 366 14.03 9.58 -7.46
N PRO A 367 13.27 9.59 -8.59
CA PRO A 367 11.82 9.80 -8.58
C PRO A 367 11.04 8.84 -7.69
N ASN A 368 11.59 7.64 -7.44
CA ASN A 368 11.03 6.63 -6.54
C ASN A 368 11.81 6.50 -5.23
N SER A 369 12.54 7.54 -4.83
CA SER A 369 13.22 7.57 -3.54
C SER A 369 12.23 7.45 -2.40
N ARG A 370 12.66 6.84 -1.29
CA ARG A 370 11.79 6.43 -0.20
C ARG A 370 12.27 6.94 1.15
N PHE A 371 11.32 7.03 2.06
CA PHE A 371 11.60 7.05 3.49
C PHE A 371 10.90 5.88 4.18
N THR A 372 11.53 5.33 5.20
CA THR A 372 10.95 4.32 6.09
C THR A 372 10.91 4.91 7.49
N ALA A 373 9.71 5.15 8.00
CA ALA A 373 9.51 5.85 9.28
C ALA A 373 8.53 5.11 10.19
N PRO A 374 8.71 5.13 11.53
CA PRO A 374 7.76 4.53 12.47
C PRO A 374 6.39 5.22 12.39
N ALA A 375 5.30 4.44 12.32
CA ALA A 375 3.95 4.99 12.27
C ALA A 375 3.58 5.75 13.56
N SER A 376 4.11 5.31 14.70
CA SER A 376 3.91 5.97 16.01
C SER A 376 4.37 7.43 16.08
N GLN A 377 5.20 7.87 15.12
CA GLN A 377 5.68 9.25 15.02
C GLN A 377 4.75 10.16 14.22
N CYS A 378 3.76 9.59 13.54
CA CYS A 378 2.83 10.37 12.73
C CYS A 378 1.96 11.26 13.64
N PRO A 379 1.91 12.61 13.42
CA PRO A 379 1.13 13.50 14.26
C PRO A 379 -0.37 13.19 14.29
N SER A 380 -0.90 12.55 13.25
CA SER A 380 -2.30 12.15 13.14
C SER A 380 -2.54 10.67 13.46
N ILE A 381 -1.56 9.96 14.03
CA ILE A 381 -1.74 8.53 14.33
C ILE A 381 -2.95 8.32 15.25
N SER A 382 -3.79 7.36 14.92
CA SER A 382 -4.97 7.01 15.71
C SER A 382 -4.57 6.41 17.06
N PRO A 383 -5.22 6.77 18.17
CA PRO A 383 -5.03 6.05 19.43
C PRO A 383 -5.41 4.56 19.32
N GLU A 384 -6.27 4.22 18.36
CA GLU A 384 -6.75 2.85 18.11
C GLU A 384 -5.90 2.05 17.08
N TRP A 385 -4.79 2.59 16.59
CA TRP A 385 -4.00 1.94 15.53
C TRP A 385 -3.37 0.59 15.96
N GLU A 386 -3.12 0.41 17.24
CA GLU A 386 -2.64 -0.84 17.86
C GLU A 386 -3.74 -1.65 18.54
N ASN A 387 -5.02 -1.29 18.37
CA ASN A 387 -6.12 -2.05 18.95
C ASN A 387 -6.14 -3.47 18.34
N PRO A 388 -6.03 -4.54 19.15
CA PRO A 388 -6.02 -5.92 18.63
C PRO A 388 -7.29 -6.32 17.88
N GLN A 389 -8.44 -5.74 18.24
CA GLN A 389 -9.69 -5.97 17.52
C GLN A 389 -9.70 -5.24 16.17
N GLY A 390 -8.89 -4.20 16.02
CA GLY A 390 -8.96 -3.27 14.90
C GLY A 390 -10.06 -2.24 15.08
N VAL A 391 -10.43 -1.59 13.97
CA VAL A 391 -11.42 -0.51 13.92
C VAL A 391 -12.60 -0.90 13.04
N PRO A 392 -13.86 -0.59 13.43
CA PRO A 392 -15.05 -0.93 12.65
C PRO A 392 -15.14 -0.06 11.39
N VAL A 393 -15.24 -0.67 10.22
CA VAL A 393 -15.30 0.01 8.92
C VAL A 393 -16.72 0.47 8.63
N SER A 394 -16.91 1.77 8.46
CA SER A 394 -18.20 2.38 8.08
C SER A 394 -18.36 2.53 6.57
N ALA A 395 -17.26 2.81 5.87
CA ALA A 395 -17.25 3.00 4.41
C ALA A 395 -15.98 2.45 3.76
N ILE A 396 -16.12 2.00 2.52
CA ILE A 396 -15.01 1.60 1.64
C ILE A 396 -15.03 2.53 0.42
N LEU A 397 -13.90 3.16 0.12
CA LEU A 397 -13.74 4.03 -1.03
C LEU A 397 -12.90 3.32 -2.11
N PHE A 398 -13.38 3.38 -3.34
CA PHE A 398 -12.59 3.09 -4.52
C PHE A 398 -12.35 4.39 -5.28
N GLY A 399 -11.14 4.65 -5.73
CA GLY A 399 -10.84 5.87 -6.47
C GLY A 399 -9.72 5.69 -7.48
N GLY A 400 -9.82 6.44 -8.57
CA GLY A 400 -8.81 6.47 -9.62
C GLY A 400 -8.86 7.80 -10.35
N ARG A 401 -7.82 8.08 -11.12
CA ARG A 401 -7.74 9.29 -11.93
C ARG A 401 -8.56 9.13 -13.20
N ARG A 402 -9.67 9.86 -13.33
CA ARG A 402 -10.52 9.89 -14.51
C ARG A 402 -10.82 11.34 -14.89
N ALA A 403 -10.38 11.78 -16.07
CA ALA A 403 -10.56 13.15 -16.53
C ALA A 403 -12.03 13.49 -16.82
N LYS A 404 -12.83 12.52 -17.29
CA LYS A 404 -14.19 12.77 -17.78
C LYS A 404 -15.26 11.85 -17.16
N THR A 405 -14.97 10.56 -16.99
CA THR A 405 -15.99 9.53 -16.80
C THR A 405 -16.63 9.56 -15.43
N ALA A 406 -15.85 9.41 -14.35
CA ALA A 406 -16.40 9.29 -13.01
C ALA A 406 -16.74 10.66 -12.42
N PRO A 407 -17.91 10.82 -11.78
CA PRO A 407 -18.23 12.02 -11.01
C PRO A 407 -17.34 12.13 -9.77
N LEU A 408 -17.40 13.27 -9.07
CA LEU A 408 -16.66 13.53 -7.83
C LEU A 408 -16.82 12.40 -6.81
N VAL A 409 -18.05 11.93 -6.63
CA VAL A 409 -18.38 10.80 -5.76
C VAL A 409 -19.70 10.17 -6.16
N TYR A 410 -19.79 8.84 -5.99
CA TYR A 410 -21.07 8.13 -5.99
C TYR A 410 -21.02 6.92 -5.05
N GLN A 411 -22.14 6.57 -4.46
CA GLN A 411 -22.34 5.39 -3.62
C GLN A 411 -22.89 4.24 -4.45
N SER A 412 -22.38 3.03 -4.24
CA SER A 412 -22.96 1.81 -4.84
C SER A 412 -24.37 1.53 -4.32
N PHE A 413 -25.17 0.79 -5.09
CA PHE A 413 -26.53 0.43 -4.69
C PHE A 413 -26.57 -0.55 -3.51
N ASP A 414 -25.62 -1.50 -3.50
CA ASP A 414 -25.44 -2.52 -2.48
C ASP A 414 -24.00 -3.05 -2.50
N TRP A 415 -23.71 -4.08 -1.72
CA TRP A 415 -22.40 -4.71 -1.65
C TRP A 415 -21.95 -5.30 -2.99
N ASN A 416 -22.82 -6.06 -3.67
CA ASN A 416 -22.48 -6.72 -4.94
C ASN A 416 -22.18 -5.69 -6.04
N HIS A 417 -22.98 -4.63 -6.12
CA HIS A 417 -22.68 -3.49 -6.98
C HIS A 417 -21.38 -2.79 -6.57
N GLY A 418 -21.09 -2.68 -5.28
CA GLY A 418 -19.81 -2.15 -4.76
C GLY A 418 -18.61 -3.01 -5.18
N VAL A 419 -18.73 -4.33 -5.17
CA VAL A 419 -17.72 -5.24 -5.72
C VAL A 419 -17.51 -5.01 -7.21
N PHE A 420 -18.59 -4.82 -7.97
CA PHE A 420 -18.50 -4.46 -9.38
C PHE A 420 -17.77 -3.13 -9.59
N VAL A 421 -18.06 -2.09 -8.79
CA VAL A 421 -17.37 -0.79 -8.83
C VAL A 421 -15.88 -0.97 -8.60
N GLY A 422 -15.48 -1.75 -7.60
CA GLY A 422 -14.08 -2.05 -7.32
C GLY A 422 -13.40 -2.88 -8.42
N ALA A 423 -14.08 -3.93 -8.93
CA ALA A 423 -13.56 -4.80 -9.98
C ALA A 423 -13.35 -4.09 -11.33
N THR A 424 -14.12 -3.03 -11.58
CA THR A 424 -14.03 -2.22 -12.81
C THR A 424 -13.18 -0.95 -12.66
N MET A 425 -12.61 -0.74 -11.48
CA MET A 425 -11.81 0.44 -11.19
C MET A 425 -10.71 0.67 -12.22
N ALA A 426 -10.54 1.92 -12.62
CA ALA A 426 -9.56 2.32 -13.62
C ALA A 426 -8.91 3.65 -13.26
N SER A 427 -7.68 3.83 -13.74
CA SER A 427 -6.95 5.08 -13.60
C SER A 427 -6.24 5.43 -14.91
N GLU A 428 -6.24 6.70 -15.26
CA GLU A 428 -5.52 7.22 -16.42
C GLU A 428 -4.04 7.42 -16.08
N THR A 429 -3.17 7.13 -17.05
CA THR A 429 -1.73 7.30 -16.91
C THR A 429 -1.35 8.77 -16.83
N THR A 430 -0.32 9.07 -16.03
CA THR A 430 0.26 10.41 -15.88
C THR A 430 1.59 10.53 -16.62
N ALA A 431 2.10 11.76 -16.77
CA ALA A 431 3.42 12.02 -17.37
C ALA A 431 4.59 11.34 -16.62
N ALA A 432 4.39 10.94 -15.35
CA ALA A 432 5.38 10.21 -14.56
C ALA A 432 5.41 8.70 -14.84
N ALA A 433 4.41 8.17 -15.56
CA ALA A 433 4.34 6.77 -15.94
C ALA A 433 4.98 6.55 -17.32
N ALA A 434 5.58 5.38 -17.54
CA ALA A 434 6.05 4.99 -18.86
C ALA A 434 4.85 4.84 -19.83
N GLY A 435 4.89 5.50 -20.98
CA GLY A 435 3.87 5.42 -22.02
C GLY A 435 3.10 6.74 -22.25
N ALA A 436 2.04 6.67 -23.07
CA ALA A 436 1.21 7.84 -23.37
C ALA A 436 0.39 8.29 -22.15
N VAL A 437 0.25 9.61 -21.98
CA VAL A 437 -0.59 10.24 -20.94
C VAL A 437 -2.06 10.04 -21.27
N GLY A 438 -2.91 9.85 -20.24
CA GLY A 438 -4.36 9.74 -20.39
C GLY A 438 -4.85 8.36 -20.86
N VAL A 439 -4.00 7.35 -20.90
CA VAL A 439 -4.41 5.98 -21.22
C VAL A 439 -5.08 5.33 -20.02
N VAL A 440 -6.30 4.86 -20.21
CA VAL A 440 -7.07 4.17 -19.15
C VAL A 440 -6.46 2.79 -18.89
N ARG A 441 -6.05 2.55 -17.64
CA ARG A 441 -5.57 1.26 -17.15
C ARG A 441 -6.50 0.74 -16.08
N ARG A 442 -6.99 -0.50 -16.28
CA ARG A 442 -7.81 -1.19 -15.27
C ARG A 442 -6.90 -1.73 -14.17
N ASP A 443 -7.26 -1.39 -12.94
CA ASP A 443 -6.57 -1.82 -11.72
C ASP A 443 -7.62 -2.18 -10.66
N PRO A 444 -8.22 -3.38 -10.75
CA PRO A 444 -9.28 -3.81 -9.85
C PRO A 444 -8.89 -3.65 -8.39
N MET A 445 -9.67 -2.91 -7.61
CA MET A 445 -9.46 -2.60 -6.19
C MET A 445 -8.05 -2.10 -5.86
N ALA A 446 -7.30 -1.55 -6.84
CA ALA A 446 -5.87 -1.22 -6.76
C ALA A 446 -4.99 -2.44 -6.35
N MET A 447 -5.45 -3.64 -6.65
CA MET A 447 -4.84 -4.91 -6.23
C MET A 447 -4.19 -5.70 -7.36
N LYS A 448 -4.27 -5.24 -8.62
CA LYS A 448 -3.80 -6.01 -9.77
C LYS A 448 -2.39 -6.61 -9.61
N PRO A 449 -1.37 -5.89 -9.12
CA PRO A 449 -0.03 -6.45 -8.92
C PRO A 449 0.12 -7.28 -7.65
N PHE A 450 -0.91 -7.38 -6.82
CA PHE A 450 -0.83 -7.86 -5.44
C PHE A 450 -1.77 -9.02 -5.10
N ILE A 451 -2.58 -9.48 -6.05
CA ILE A 451 -3.45 -10.65 -5.87
C ILE A 451 -2.57 -11.91 -6.02
N GLY A 452 -2.49 -12.71 -4.96
CA GLY A 452 -1.65 -13.92 -4.92
C GLY A 452 -2.26 -15.16 -5.58
N TYR A 453 -3.42 -15.02 -6.25
CA TYR A 453 -4.15 -16.11 -6.88
C TYR A 453 -5.02 -15.60 -8.04
N ASN A 454 -5.90 -16.43 -8.62
CA ASN A 454 -6.74 -16.03 -9.75
C ASN A 454 -7.63 -14.83 -9.40
N ALA A 455 -7.57 -13.78 -10.23
CA ALA A 455 -8.29 -12.54 -9.97
C ALA A 455 -9.83 -12.68 -10.06
N GLY A 456 -10.34 -13.62 -10.86
CA GLY A 456 -11.77 -13.94 -10.85
C GLY A 456 -12.21 -14.55 -9.52
N ASP A 457 -11.41 -15.44 -8.96
CA ASP A 457 -11.63 -16.01 -7.63
C ASP A 457 -11.50 -14.95 -6.52
N TYR A 458 -10.65 -13.92 -6.71
CA TYR A 458 -10.56 -12.79 -5.80
C TYR A 458 -11.86 -11.96 -5.79
N PHE A 459 -12.46 -11.72 -6.93
CA PHE A 459 -13.78 -11.08 -6.98
C PHE A 459 -14.87 -11.96 -6.34
N ALA A 460 -14.83 -13.26 -6.56
CA ALA A 460 -15.74 -14.20 -5.93
C ALA A 460 -15.59 -14.18 -4.40
N HIS A 461 -14.36 -14.06 -3.90
CA HIS A 461 -14.09 -13.91 -2.47
C HIS A 461 -14.70 -12.63 -1.89
N TRP A 462 -14.60 -11.49 -2.59
CA TRP A 462 -15.29 -10.25 -2.19
C TRP A 462 -16.80 -10.42 -2.10
N LEU A 463 -17.42 -11.09 -3.08
CA LEU A 463 -18.85 -11.40 -3.07
C LEU A 463 -19.20 -12.32 -1.88
N HIS A 464 -18.39 -13.36 -1.66
CA HIS A 464 -18.54 -14.27 -0.52
C HIS A 464 -18.47 -13.53 0.82
N MET A 465 -17.49 -12.66 1.01
CA MET A 465 -17.34 -11.86 2.24
C MET A 465 -18.60 -11.04 2.53
N GLY A 466 -19.28 -10.55 1.50
CA GLY A 466 -20.58 -9.88 1.66
C GLY A 466 -21.66 -10.76 2.29
N THR A 467 -21.57 -12.08 2.19
CA THR A 467 -22.50 -12.99 2.86
C THR A 467 -22.21 -13.19 4.34
N LEU A 468 -20.97 -12.92 4.76
CA LEU A 468 -20.50 -13.09 6.14
C LEU A 468 -20.62 -11.81 6.97
N ILE A 469 -20.66 -10.64 6.33
CA ILE A 469 -20.78 -9.35 7.00
C ILE A 469 -22.27 -9.01 7.15
N GLU A 470 -22.75 -8.95 8.39
CA GLU A 470 -24.15 -8.60 8.66
C GLU A 470 -24.40 -7.09 8.44
N LYS A 471 -23.58 -6.25 9.05
CA LYS A 471 -23.61 -4.79 8.97
C LYS A 471 -22.55 -4.29 8.00
N LYS A 472 -22.86 -4.40 6.70
CA LYS A 472 -21.92 -4.08 5.63
C LYS A 472 -21.57 -2.60 5.62
N PRO A 473 -20.28 -2.25 5.47
CA PRO A 473 -19.91 -0.87 5.14
C PRO A 473 -20.51 -0.47 3.79
N LEU A 474 -20.83 0.82 3.63
CA LEU A 474 -21.20 1.37 2.33
C LEU A 474 -19.98 1.49 1.43
N ILE A 475 -20.16 1.29 0.13
CA ILE A 475 -19.07 1.36 -0.85
C ILE A 475 -19.30 2.56 -1.77
N PHE A 476 -18.23 3.35 -1.97
CA PHE A 476 -18.25 4.56 -2.78
C PHE A 476 -17.15 4.53 -3.82
N ASN A 477 -17.37 5.25 -4.92
CA ASN A 477 -16.30 5.65 -5.83
C ASN A 477 -16.05 7.15 -5.68
N VAL A 478 -14.78 7.56 -5.69
CA VAL A 478 -14.38 8.96 -5.63
C VAL A 478 -13.41 9.30 -6.76
N ASN A 479 -13.49 10.51 -7.30
CA ASN A 479 -12.62 10.98 -8.37
C ASN A 479 -12.22 12.45 -8.14
N TRP A 480 -10.99 12.67 -7.69
CA TRP A 480 -10.43 14.00 -7.45
C TRP A 480 -9.90 14.70 -8.71
N PHE A 481 -9.96 14.05 -9.88
CA PHE A 481 -9.15 14.38 -11.05
C PHE A 481 -9.98 14.73 -12.29
N LYS A 482 -11.28 14.99 -12.15
CA LYS A 482 -12.10 15.45 -13.28
C LYS A 482 -11.57 16.79 -13.77
N THR A 483 -11.49 16.96 -15.10
CA THR A 483 -10.96 18.16 -15.74
C THR A 483 -12.03 18.87 -16.56
N ASP A 484 -11.87 20.18 -16.72
CA ASP A 484 -12.61 20.98 -17.68
C ASP A 484 -12.09 20.78 -19.12
N ALA A 485 -12.64 21.54 -20.06
CA ALA A 485 -12.28 21.47 -21.49
C ALA A 485 -10.83 21.88 -21.75
N GLU A 486 -10.24 22.71 -20.89
CA GLU A 486 -8.87 23.17 -20.94
C GLU A 486 -7.88 22.20 -20.25
N GLY A 487 -8.40 21.12 -19.65
CA GLY A 487 -7.60 20.11 -18.93
C GLY A 487 -7.21 20.51 -17.51
N LYS A 488 -7.81 21.56 -16.94
CA LYS A 488 -7.61 22.00 -15.56
C LYS A 488 -8.49 21.18 -14.62
N PHE A 489 -7.95 20.79 -13.46
CA PHE A 489 -8.74 20.09 -12.45
C PHE A 489 -9.91 20.94 -11.96
N MET A 490 -11.09 20.35 -11.95
CA MET A 490 -12.33 20.98 -11.50
C MET A 490 -12.53 20.88 -9.98
N TRP A 491 -11.73 20.08 -9.28
CA TRP A 491 -11.75 19.89 -7.83
C TRP A 491 -10.42 20.31 -7.22
N PRO A 492 -10.41 21.04 -6.09
CA PRO A 492 -9.16 21.53 -5.49
C PRO A 492 -8.30 20.39 -4.90
N GLY A 493 -8.91 19.31 -4.44
CA GLY A 493 -8.19 18.19 -3.85
C GLY A 493 -7.63 18.46 -2.44
N TYR A 494 -6.63 17.68 -2.02
CA TYR A 494 -5.97 17.80 -0.71
C TYR A 494 -6.96 17.84 0.47
N GLY A 495 -6.86 18.85 1.34
CA GLY A 495 -7.73 19.03 2.49
C GLY A 495 -9.23 19.10 2.14
N ASP A 496 -9.57 19.65 0.98
CA ASP A 496 -10.97 19.76 0.53
C ASP A 496 -11.60 18.41 0.17
N ASN A 497 -10.83 17.34 0.03
CA ASN A 497 -11.37 15.98 -0.05
C ASN A 497 -12.17 15.61 1.19
N PHE A 498 -11.94 16.28 2.31
CA PHE A 498 -12.74 16.12 3.53
C PHE A 498 -14.23 16.40 3.29
N ARG A 499 -14.58 17.35 2.42
CA ARG A 499 -15.97 17.68 2.07
C ARG A 499 -16.74 16.49 1.51
N VAL A 500 -16.05 15.68 0.72
CA VAL A 500 -16.60 14.42 0.19
C VAL A 500 -16.68 13.35 1.28
N LEU A 501 -15.65 13.23 2.14
CA LEU A 501 -15.68 12.32 3.28
C LEU A 501 -16.81 12.66 4.25
N GLU A 502 -17.06 13.94 4.50
CA GLU A 502 -18.19 14.39 5.33
C GLU A 502 -19.53 13.91 4.75
N TRP A 503 -19.74 14.05 3.44
CA TRP A 503 -20.94 13.52 2.78
C TRP A 503 -21.01 11.98 2.90
N VAL A 504 -19.89 11.28 2.70
CA VAL A 504 -19.82 9.81 2.88
C VAL A 504 -20.28 9.41 4.28
N LEU A 505 -19.80 10.09 5.33
CA LEU A 505 -20.19 9.79 6.71
C LEU A 505 -21.67 10.11 6.97
N LYS A 506 -22.18 11.22 6.45
CA LYS A 506 -23.61 11.57 6.52
C LYS A 506 -24.48 10.50 5.85
N ARG A 507 -24.02 9.92 4.72
CA ARG A 507 -24.68 8.77 4.09
C ARG A 507 -24.66 7.53 4.99
N CYS A 508 -23.52 7.22 5.62
CA CYS A 508 -23.41 6.09 6.55
C CYS A 508 -24.34 6.23 7.77
N ASN A 509 -24.63 7.46 8.17
CA ASN A 509 -25.50 7.78 9.30
C ASN A 509 -27.00 7.99 8.88
N ASN A 510 -27.33 7.90 7.60
CA ASN A 510 -28.65 8.26 7.04
C ASN A 510 -29.08 9.70 7.34
N GLU A 511 -28.12 10.64 7.37
CA GLU A 511 -28.36 12.07 7.65
C GLU A 511 -28.68 12.90 6.40
N VAL A 512 -28.34 12.38 5.21
CA VAL A 512 -28.59 13.03 3.92
C VAL A 512 -29.14 12.03 2.90
N ASP A 513 -30.01 12.53 2.00
CA ASP A 513 -30.46 11.79 0.84
C ASP A 513 -29.44 11.80 -0.30
N ALA A 514 -29.72 11.03 -1.35
CA ALA A 514 -28.89 11.01 -2.55
C ALA A 514 -29.75 10.78 -3.80
N ARG A 515 -29.31 11.34 -4.92
CA ARG A 515 -29.97 11.19 -6.22
C ARG A 515 -29.57 9.86 -6.86
N LYS A 516 -30.55 9.04 -7.19
CA LYS A 516 -30.30 7.78 -7.91
C LYS A 516 -29.98 8.07 -9.38
N THR A 517 -28.94 7.42 -9.88
CA THR A 517 -28.43 7.53 -11.25
C THR A 517 -28.18 6.15 -11.84
N PRO A 518 -27.87 6.01 -13.14
CA PRO A 518 -27.51 4.71 -13.71
C PRO A 518 -26.29 4.03 -13.07
N ILE A 519 -25.39 4.79 -12.45
CA ILE A 519 -24.13 4.28 -11.88
C ILE A 519 -24.14 4.13 -10.35
N GLY A 520 -25.15 4.62 -9.66
CA GLY A 520 -25.21 4.62 -8.20
C GLY A 520 -25.94 5.86 -7.68
N TYR A 521 -25.76 6.15 -6.38
CA TYR A 521 -26.31 7.34 -5.75
C TYR A 521 -25.27 8.46 -5.70
N VAL A 522 -25.62 9.65 -6.21
CA VAL A 522 -24.76 10.85 -6.15
C VAL A 522 -25.35 11.88 -5.18
N PRO A 523 -24.54 12.74 -4.57
CA PRO A 523 -25.06 13.84 -3.73
C PRO A 523 -25.93 14.81 -4.54
N TYR A 524 -26.78 15.56 -3.84
CA TYR A 524 -27.23 16.85 -4.34
C TYR A 524 -26.11 17.87 -4.11
N ALA A 525 -25.89 18.79 -5.03
CA ALA A 525 -24.78 19.76 -4.93
C ALA A 525 -24.77 20.53 -3.60
N LYS A 526 -25.92 20.90 -3.09
CA LYS A 526 -26.12 21.58 -1.79
C LYS A 526 -25.62 20.78 -0.57
N ASP A 527 -25.45 19.45 -0.70
CA ASP A 527 -25.03 18.58 0.39
C ASP A 527 -23.50 18.46 0.49
N ILE A 528 -22.77 19.05 -0.45
CA ILE A 528 -21.31 19.25 -0.36
C ILE A 528 -21.07 20.66 0.23
N ASP A 529 -20.53 20.70 1.43
CA ASP A 529 -20.29 21.97 2.13
C ASP A 529 -19.19 22.78 1.42
N LEU A 530 -19.54 23.95 0.92
CA LEU A 530 -18.64 24.89 0.23
C LEU A 530 -18.13 26.03 1.13
N THR A 531 -18.44 26.01 2.42
CA THR A 531 -17.98 27.05 3.36
C THR A 531 -16.47 27.22 3.28
N GLY A 532 -16.00 28.46 3.03
CA GLY A 532 -14.59 28.79 2.93
C GLY A 532 -13.88 28.28 1.68
N LEU A 533 -14.59 27.70 0.71
CA LEU A 533 -14.05 27.30 -0.59
C LEU A 533 -14.32 28.40 -1.63
N GLU A 534 -13.36 29.29 -1.79
CA GLU A 534 -13.49 30.43 -2.71
C GLU A 534 -13.50 29.98 -4.18
N GLY A 535 -14.33 30.62 -4.98
CA GLY A 535 -14.42 30.38 -6.42
C GLY A 535 -15.21 29.14 -6.84
N TYR A 536 -15.89 28.46 -5.90
CA TYR A 536 -16.76 27.32 -6.18
C TYR A 536 -18.21 27.64 -5.82
N THR A 537 -19.13 27.17 -6.66
CA THR A 537 -20.58 27.30 -6.49
C THR A 537 -21.26 25.92 -6.54
N GLU A 538 -22.54 25.84 -6.16
CA GLU A 538 -23.31 24.63 -6.35
C GLU A 538 -23.38 24.19 -7.83
N ALA A 539 -23.34 25.13 -8.78
CA ALA A 539 -23.30 24.80 -10.20
C ALA A 539 -22.00 24.07 -10.60
N ASP A 540 -20.86 24.45 -10.00
CA ASP A 540 -19.59 23.77 -10.24
C ASP A 540 -19.63 22.35 -9.68
N ILE A 541 -20.27 22.15 -8.53
CA ILE A 541 -20.48 20.81 -7.97
C ILE A 541 -21.43 19.98 -8.84
N GLU A 542 -22.54 20.53 -9.34
CA GLU A 542 -23.40 19.81 -10.30
C GLU A 542 -22.63 19.37 -11.54
N ASN A 543 -21.72 20.20 -12.07
CA ASN A 543 -20.86 19.82 -13.19
C ASN A 543 -19.90 18.67 -12.83
N LEU A 544 -19.37 18.66 -11.60
CA LEU A 544 -18.54 17.55 -11.08
C LEU A 544 -19.33 16.27 -10.91
N LEU A 545 -20.64 16.35 -10.68
CA LEU A 545 -21.54 15.21 -10.46
C LEU A 545 -22.25 14.76 -11.75
N THR A 546 -22.03 15.42 -12.88
CA THR A 546 -22.64 15.09 -14.16
C THR A 546 -22.19 13.72 -14.67
N ILE A 547 -23.16 12.96 -15.19
CA ILE A 547 -22.98 11.64 -15.81
C ILE A 547 -23.43 11.76 -17.26
N GLU A 548 -22.46 11.72 -18.17
CA GLU A 548 -22.70 11.86 -19.60
C GLU A 548 -22.87 10.47 -20.23
N LYS A 549 -24.02 10.23 -20.87
CA LYS A 549 -24.38 8.92 -21.40
C LYS A 549 -23.39 8.36 -22.41
N ASP A 550 -22.97 9.18 -23.36
CA ASP A 550 -22.00 8.81 -24.40
C ASP A 550 -20.62 8.43 -23.79
N VAL A 551 -20.15 9.17 -22.82
CA VAL A 551 -18.90 8.87 -22.08
C VAL A 551 -19.01 7.53 -21.35
N TRP A 552 -20.17 7.24 -20.77
CA TRP A 552 -20.39 5.97 -20.06
C TRP A 552 -20.64 4.80 -21.00
N GLU A 553 -21.17 5.00 -22.20
CA GLU A 553 -21.25 3.96 -23.22
C GLU A 553 -19.85 3.48 -23.65
N GLU A 554 -18.88 4.40 -23.79
CA GLU A 554 -17.47 4.05 -24.02
C GLU A 554 -16.86 3.30 -22.82
N GLU A 555 -17.19 3.73 -21.60
CA GLU A 555 -16.73 3.08 -20.36
C GLU A 555 -17.27 1.66 -20.24
N ILE A 556 -18.56 1.44 -20.55
CA ILE A 556 -19.19 0.11 -20.58
C ILE A 556 -18.48 -0.81 -21.56
N ALA A 557 -18.17 -0.35 -22.77
CA ALA A 557 -17.40 -1.12 -23.74
C ALA A 557 -15.98 -1.46 -23.22
N GLY A 558 -15.36 -0.52 -22.51
CA GLY A 558 -14.07 -0.76 -21.82
C GLY A 558 -14.16 -1.81 -20.71
N ILE A 559 -15.25 -1.84 -19.96
CA ILE A 559 -15.52 -2.84 -18.91
C ILE A 559 -15.75 -4.22 -19.54
N GLU A 560 -16.52 -4.31 -20.63
CA GLU A 560 -16.72 -5.57 -21.36
C GLU A 560 -15.39 -6.19 -21.79
N LYS A 561 -14.54 -5.37 -22.40
CA LYS A 561 -13.19 -5.80 -22.81
C LYS A 561 -12.34 -6.25 -21.62
N HIS A 562 -12.45 -5.55 -20.49
CA HIS A 562 -11.75 -5.90 -19.25
C HIS A 562 -12.22 -7.25 -18.72
N PHE A 563 -13.52 -7.47 -18.63
CA PHE A 563 -14.11 -8.71 -18.10
C PHE A 563 -13.84 -9.92 -19.01
N ALA A 564 -13.77 -9.73 -20.32
CA ALA A 564 -13.40 -10.78 -21.26
C ALA A 564 -11.96 -11.34 -21.03
N GLY A 565 -11.14 -10.63 -20.28
CA GLY A 565 -9.79 -11.08 -19.91
C GLY A 565 -9.73 -12.03 -18.70
N PHE A 566 -10.86 -12.31 -18.03
CA PHE A 566 -10.89 -13.17 -16.85
C PHE A 566 -11.56 -14.51 -17.18
N ASP A 567 -10.84 -15.59 -16.97
CA ASP A 567 -11.30 -16.97 -17.20
C ASP A 567 -12.28 -17.49 -16.13
N ARG A 568 -12.29 -16.87 -14.95
CA ARG A 568 -13.13 -17.22 -13.79
C ARG A 568 -13.95 -16.03 -13.26
N LEU A 569 -14.43 -15.18 -14.17
CA LEU A 569 -15.26 -14.04 -13.76
C LEU A 569 -16.55 -14.54 -13.10
N PRO A 570 -16.91 -14.07 -11.88
CA PRO A 570 -18.19 -14.43 -11.29
C PRO A 570 -19.37 -13.91 -12.11
N ALA A 571 -20.39 -14.75 -12.32
CA ALA A 571 -21.60 -14.39 -13.07
C ALA A 571 -22.30 -13.14 -12.49
N GLU A 572 -22.19 -12.90 -11.18
CA GLU A 572 -22.73 -11.71 -10.54
C GLU A 572 -22.14 -10.41 -11.13
N LEU A 573 -20.85 -10.38 -11.49
CA LEU A 573 -20.25 -9.18 -12.10
C LEU A 573 -20.75 -8.97 -13.55
N GLU A 574 -21.03 -10.05 -14.29
CA GLU A 574 -21.66 -9.96 -15.61
C GLU A 574 -23.11 -9.43 -15.48
N ASN A 575 -23.85 -9.91 -14.46
CA ASN A 575 -25.20 -9.43 -14.15
C ASN A 575 -25.20 -7.93 -13.80
N GLN A 576 -24.22 -7.47 -13.02
CA GLN A 576 -24.08 -6.05 -12.67
C GLN A 576 -23.77 -5.18 -13.90
N LEU A 577 -22.95 -5.68 -14.82
CA LEU A 577 -22.67 -5.00 -16.08
C LEU A 577 -23.94 -4.91 -16.96
N GLN A 578 -24.70 -6.00 -17.07
CA GLN A 578 -25.96 -5.98 -17.82
C GLN A 578 -26.98 -5.02 -17.17
N ALA A 579 -27.10 -5.04 -15.86
CA ALA A 579 -27.97 -4.12 -15.14
C ALA A 579 -27.56 -2.64 -15.34
N MET A 580 -26.26 -2.35 -15.46
CA MET A 580 -25.78 -1.01 -15.79
C MET A 580 -26.21 -0.60 -17.20
N LYS A 581 -26.07 -1.47 -18.21
CA LYS A 581 -26.53 -1.22 -19.58
C LYS A 581 -28.03 -0.93 -19.61
N ASP A 582 -28.82 -1.74 -18.90
CA ASP A 582 -30.28 -1.58 -18.84
C ASP A 582 -30.68 -0.23 -18.21
N ARG A 583 -29.96 0.21 -17.14
CA ARG A 583 -30.17 1.53 -16.54
C ARG A 583 -29.85 2.67 -17.49
N PHE A 584 -28.79 2.56 -18.31
CA PHE A 584 -28.45 3.57 -19.32
C PHE A 584 -29.40 3.55 -20.52
N ALA A 585 -29.98 2.40 -20.87
CA ALA A 585 -30.99 2.30 -21.92
C ALA A 585 -32.33 2.93 -21.50
N ALA A 586 -32.61 3.05 -20.20
CA ALA A 586 -33.84 3.60 -19.65
C ALA A 586 -33.82 5.14 -19.49
N VAL A 587 -32.69 5.82 -19.73
CA VAL A 587 -32.50 7.29 -19.67
C VAL A 587 -32.03 7.86 -21.03
#